data_2b62aee853e4720173db16d996ca81eb
#
_entry.id   2b62aee853e4720173db16d996ca81eb
#
_cell.length_a   1.000
_cell.length_b   1.000
_cell.length_c   1.000
_cell.angle_alpha   90.00
_cell.angle_beta   90.00
_cell.angle_gamma   90.00
#
_symmetry.space_group_name_H-M   'P 1'
#
loop_
_entity.id
_entity.type
_entity.pdbx_description
1 polymer ?
#
loop_
_entity_poly.entity_id
_entity_poly.type
_entity_poly.pdbx_seq_one_letter_code
_entity_poly.pdbx_strand_id
1 'polypeptide(L)'
;MMLINILYLPWTWIKLCYHASHVDKYTDEAHNLFLKDIVKHANKGGRITVDAHGVENIPKENGFILFPNHQGMYDVLAILDACPNPISVVAKQEVAQVQGLKQVFACMKALFIDRNDLKQSMKVIQQVTAEVKQGRNYVIFAEGTRSRQQNQVLDFKGGSFKSAVKARCPIVPVALICLLYTSDA
;
A
#
# COMPACT_ATOMS: atom_id res chain seq x y z
N MET A 1 -27.35 -11.57 -3.64
CA MET A 1 -26.01 -11.09 -3.37
C MET A 1 -25.20 -10.73 -4.62
N MET A 2 -25.26 -11.48 -5.73
CA MET A 2 -24.58 -11.15 -7.00
C MET A 2 -25.07 -9.83 -7.66
N LEU A 3 -26.36 -9.52 -7.63
CA LEU A 3 -26.94 -8.36 -8.30
C LEU A 3 -26.46 -7.01 -7.75
N ILE A 4 -26.22 -6.89 -6.44
CA ILE A 4 -25.73 -5.63 -5.85
C ILE A 4 -24.31 -5.33 -6.29
N ASN A 5 -23.47 -6.34 -6.47
CA ASN A 5 -22.09 -6.18 -6.93
C ASN A 5 -22.01 -5.84 -8.44
N ILE A 6 -22.98 -6.27 -9.25
CA ILE A 6 -22.99 -5.99 -10.71
C ILE A 6 -23.17 -4.49 -10.99
N LEU A 7 -23.98 -3.77 -10.21
CA LEU A 7 -24.14 -2.32 -10.35
C LEU A 7 -23.04 -1.54 -9.61
N TYR A 8 -22.54 -2.06 -8.49
CA TYR A 8 -21.50 -1.42 -7.70
C TYR A 8 -20.15 -1.35 -8.43
N LEU A 9 -19.74 -2.44 -9.08
CA LEU A 9 -18.44 -2.53 -9.76
C LEU A 9 -18.25 -1.49 -10.88
N PRO A 10 -19.18 -1.33 -11.86
CA PRO A 10 -19.02 -0.32 -12.91
C PRO A 10 -18.98 1.10 -12.36
N TRP A 11 -19.85 1.42 -11.40
CA TRP A 11 -19.88 2.73 -10.78
C TRP A 11 -18.61 3.05 -10.00
N THR A 12 -18.12 2.09 -9.21
CA THR A 12 -16.87 2.20 -8.47
C THR A 12 -15.68 2.35 -9.41
N TRP A 13 -15.68 1.61 -10.53
CA TRP A 13 -14.65 1.73 -11.55
C TRP A 13 -14.60 3.13 -12.17
N ILE A 14 -15.74 3.69 -12.54
CA ILE A 14 -15.84 5.06 -13.07
C ILE A 14 -15.29 6.06 -12.04
N LYS A 15 -15.73 5.96 -10.78
CA LYS A 15 -15.25 6.81 -9.70
C LYS A 15 -13.72 6.66 -9.49
N LEU A 16 -13.22 5.44 -9.49
CA LEU A 16 -11.79 5.17 -9.30
C LEU A 16 -10.97 5.78 -10.44
N CYS A 17 -11.41 5.64 -11.68
CA CYS A 17 -10.77 6.28 -12.83
C CYS A 17 -10.83 7.82 -12.72
N TYR A 18 -11.95 8.37 -12.28
CA TYR A 18 -12.08 9.81 -12.07
C TYR A 18 -11.15 10.32 -10.98
N HIS A 19 -11.09 9.67 -9.82
CA HIS A 19 -10.16 10.01 -8.73
C HIS A 19 -8.70 9.91 -9.18
N ALA A 20 -8.36 8.83 -9.90
CA ALA A 20 -7.01 8.60 -10.40
C ALA A 20 -6.55 9.64 -11.45
N SER A 21 -7.49 10.20 -12.23
CA SER A 21 -7.19 11.25 -13.22
C SER A 21 -7.21 12.67 -12.64
N HIS A 22 -7.71 12.84 -11.43
CA HIS A 22 -7.84 14.13 -10.74
C HIS A 22 -7.24 14.10 -9.33
N VAL A 23 -6.04 13.51 -9.21
CA VAL A 23 -5.39 13.25 -7.91
C VAL A 23 -5.24 14.50 -7.05
N ASP A 24 -5.00 15.65 -7.69
CA ASP A 24 -4.77 16.91 -6.97
C ASP A 24 -6.06 17.60 -6.49
N LYS A 25 -7.24 17.11 -6.92
CA LYS A 25 -8.53 17.65 -6.45
C LYS A 25 -8.93 17.17 -5.07
N TYR A 26 -8.30 16.12 -4.59
CA TYR A 26 -8.66 15.45 -3.34
C TYR A 26 -7.48 15.40 -2.38
N THR A 27 -7.76 15.48 -1.09
CA THR A 27 -6.74 15.29 -0.05
C THR A 27 -6.35 13.81 0.05
N ASP A 28 -5.21 13.54 0.68
CA ASP A 28 -4.76 12.18 0.92
C ASP A 28 -5.75 11.41 1.80
N GLU A 29 -6.42 12.08 2.75
CA GLU A 29 -7.49 11.52 3.59
C GLU A 29 -8.72 11.12 2.76
N ALA A 30 -9.15 11.96 1.82
CA ALA A 30 -10.29 11.69 0.97
C ALA A 30 -10.03 10.49 0.05
N HIS A 31 -8.83 10.41 -0.53
CA HIS A 31 -8.41 9.23 -1.29
C HIS A 31 -8.35 7.97 -0.43
N ASN A 32 -7.79 8.07 0.78
CA ASN A 32 -7.68 6.95 1.71
C ASN A 32 -9.07 6.41 2.10
N LEU A 33 -10.01 7.28 2.46
CA LEU A 33 -11.37 6.89 2.80
C LEU A 33 -12.09 6.22 1.61
N PHE A 34 -11.93 6.78 0.42
CA PHE A 34 -12.52 6.21 -0.81
C PHE A 34 -11.94 4.82 -1.12
N LEU A 35 -10.62 4.65 -1.03
CA LEU A 35 -9.97 3.35 -1.26
C LEU A 35 -10.35 2.32 -0.19
N LYS A 36 -10.45 2.73 1.08
CA LYS A 36 -10.94 1.87 2.17
C LYS A 36 -12.36 1.36 1.93
N ASP A 37 -13.24 2.21 1.42
CA ASP A 37 -14.60 1.78 1.06
C ASP A 37 -14.57 0.69 -0.01
N ILE A 38 -13.75 0.86 -1.06
CA ILE A 38 -13.55 -0.15 -2.11
C ILE A 38 -13.04 -1.45 -1.51
N VAL A 39 -12.01 -1.38 -0.65
CA VAL A 39 -11.40 -2.58 -0.03
C VAL A 39 -12.41 -3.30 0.85
N LYS A 40 -13.17 -2.58 1.67
CA LYS A 40 -14.23 -3.18 2.52
C LYS A 40 -15.29 -3.91 1.70
N HIS A 41 -15.70 -3.34 0.58
CA HIS A 41 -16.64 -4.01 -0.33
C HIS A 41 -16.03 -5.25 -1.00
N ALA A 42 -14.77 -5.16 -1.43
CA ALA A 42 -14.04 -6.30 -1.99
C ALA A 42 -13.87 -7.41 -0.95
N ASN A 43 -13.50 -7.08 0.28
CA ASN A 43 -13.35 -8.02 1.39
C ASN A 43 -14.67 -8.73 1.70
N LYS A 44 -15.77 -7.99 1.77
CA LYS A 44 -17.10 -8.56 1.97
C LYS A 44 -17.50 -9.50 0.83
N GLY A 45 -17.20 -9.14 -0.41
CA GLY A 45 -17.46 -9.98 -1.59
C GLY A 45 -16.60 -11.23 -1.62
N GLY A 46 -15.32 -11.11 -1.25
CA GLY A 46 -14.35 -12.22 -1.17
C GLY A 46 -14.40 -13.03 0.11
N ARG A 47 -15.26 -12.66 1.08
CA ARG A 47 -15.30 -13.26 2.43
C ARG A 47 -13.94 -13.21 3.13
N ILE A 48 -13.21 -12.11 2.91
CA ILE A 48 -11.92 -11.87 3.53
C ILE A 48 -12.15 -11.09 4.84
N THR A 49 -11.50 -11.52 5.90
CA THR A 49 -11.45 -10.80 7.18
C THR A 49 -10.00 -10.37 7.41
N VAL A 50 -9.80 -9.08 7.64
CA VAL A 50 -8.52 -8.54 8.09
C VAL A 50 -8.61 -8.40 9.61
N ASP A 51 -7.85 -9.23 10.32
CA ASP A 51 -7.73 -9.18 11.76
C ASP A 51 -6.45 -8.41 12.11
N ALA A 52 -6.62 -7.20 12.63
CA ALA A 52 -5.51 -6.29 12.86
C ALA A 52 -5.27 -6.08 14.36
N HIS A 53 -4.06 -6.37 14.81
CA HIS A 53 -3.62 -6.22 16.19
C HIS A 53 -2.53 -5.15 16.29
N GLY A 54 -2.48 -4.41 17.40
CA GLY A 54 -1.45 -3.41 17.65
C GLY A 54 -1.63 -2.12 16.85
N VAL A 55 -2.80 -1.88 16.28
CA VAL A 55 -3.10 -0.66 15.49
C VAL A 55 -2.93 0.61 16.35
N GLU A 56 -3.17 0.50 17.65
CA GLU A 56 -2.98 1.55 18.64
C GLU A 56 -1.51 2.02 18.77
N ASN A 57 -0.55 1.19 18.31
CA ASN A 57 0.88 1.52 18.30
C ASN A 57 1.30 2.33 17.06
N ILE A 58 0.43 2.47 16.06
CA ILE A 58 0.70 3.33 14.90
C ILE A 58 0.71 4.79 15.37
N PRO A 59 1.71 5.60 14.98
CA PRO A 59 1.75 6.99 15.35
C PRO A 59 0.47 7.73 14.94
N LYS A 60 -0.08 8.54 15.85
CA LYS A 60 -1.25 9.39 15.55
C LYS A 60 -0.90 10.49 14.55
N GLU A 61 0.31 11.03 14.67
CA GLU A 61 0.85 12.03 13.76
C GLU A 61 1.38 11.36 12.49
N ASN A 62 1.11 12.00 11.36
CA ASN A 62 1.61 11.55 10.07
C ASN A 62 3.12 11.82 9.92
N GLY A 63 3.78 11.13 8.98
CA GLY A 63 5.21 11.24 8.72
C GLY A 63 6.00 10.04 9.23
N PHE A 64 5.46 8.85 9.07
CA PHE A 64 6.09 7.57 9.44
C PHE A 64 6.18 6.62 8.25
N ILE A 65 6.97 5.56 8.39
CA ILE A 65 7.09 4.50 7.37
C ILE A 65 6.76 3.15 7.99
N LEU A 66 5.81 2.44 7.36
CA LEU A 66 5.49 1.05 7.66
C LEU A 66 6.43 0.13 6.88
N PHE A 67 6.99 -0.85 7.55
CA PHE A 67 7.86 -1.88 6.96
C PHE A 67 7.24 -3.27 7.17
N PRO A 68 6.31 -3.69 6.30
CA PRO A 68 5.76 -5.05 6.34
C PRO A 68 6.69 -6.06 5.66
N ASN A 69 6.52 -7.34 6.02
CA ASN A 69 6.93 -8.45 5.18
C ASN A 69 6.03 -8.53 3.93
N HIS A 70 6.48 -9.21 2.88
CA HIS A 70 5.78 -9.21 1.59
C HIS A 70 5.42 -10.63 1.13
N GLN A 71 4.14 -10.95 1.10
CA GLN A 71 3.62 -12.26 0.74
C GLN A 71 2.84 -12.27 -0.57
N GLY A 72 2.00 -11.25 -0.79
CA GLY A 72 1.07 -11.24 -1.91
C GLY A 72 0.71 -9.87 -2.47
N MET A 73 -0.14 -9.90 -3.49
CA MET A 73 -0.68 -8.68 -4.09
C MET A 73 -1.68 -7.97 -3.16
N TYR A 74 -2.27 -8.72 -2.25
CA TYR A 74 -3.29 -8.21 -1.33
C TYR A 74 -2.70 -7.45 -0.14
N ASP A 75 -1.42 -7.59 0.14
CA ASP A 75 -0.75 -7.02 1.32
C ASP A 75 -1.02 -5.52 1.50
N VAL A 76 -0.90 -4.75 0.41
CA VAL A 76 -1.15 -3.30 0.44
C VAL A 76 -2.60 -2.99 0.80
N LEU A 77 -3.55 -3.79 0.31
CA LEU A 77 -4.97 -3.62 0.59
C LEU A 77 -5.31 -3.96 2.03
N ALA A 78 -4.69 -5.01 2.59
CA ALA A 78 -4.84 -5.37 3.99
C ALA A 78 -4.32 -4.26 4.91
N ILE A 79 -3.15 -3.70 4.60
CA ILE A 79 -2.59 -2.58 5.36
C ILE A 79 -3.47 -1.33 5.21
N LEU A 80 -3.97 -1.05 4.01
CA LEU A 80 -4.88 0.07 3.77
C LEU A 80 -6.18 -0.06 4.58
N ASP A 81 -6.73 -1.27 4.71
CA ASP A 81 -7.92 -1.52 5.53
C ASP A 81 -7.64 -1.29 7.01
N ALA A 82 -6.52 -1.82 7.52
CA ALA A 82 -6.15 -1.78 8.94
C ALA A 82 -5.61 -0.42 9.41
N CYS A 83 -4.78 0.26 8.61
CA CYS A 83 -4.10 1.49 9.02
C CYS A 83 -5.07 2.67 9.13
N PRO A 84 -5.14 3.38 10.28
CA PRO A 84 -6.04 4.53 10.43
C PRO A 84 -5.64 5.73 9.57
N ASN A 85 -4.34 5.91 9.34
CA ASN A 85 -3.78 7.05 8.62
C ASN A 85 -3.78 6.84 7.10
N PRO A 86 -3.80 7.90 6.29
CA PRO A 86 -3.53 7.80 4.85
C PRO A 86 -2.13 7.22 4.60
N ILE A 87 -2.02 6.33 3.63
CA ILE A 87 -0.75 5.71 3.26
C ILE A 87 -0.47 5.81 1.76
N SER A 88 0.76 6.09 1.42
CA SER A 88 1.34 5.90 0.09
C SER A 88 2.19 4.62 0.07
N VAL A 89 2.61 4.16 -1.10
CA VAL A 89 3.43 2.96 -1.23
C VAL A 89 4.58 3.17 -2.20
N VAL A 90 5.73 2.55 -1.90
CA VAL A 90 6.79 2.39 -2.88
C VAL A 90 6.64 1.04 -3.54
N ALA A 91 6.30 1.04 -4.82
CA ALA A 91 5.99 -0.14 -5.61
C ALA A 91 7.02 -0.35 -6.74
N LYS A 92 7.09 -1.58 -7.26
CA LYS A 92 7.94 -1.91 -8.40
C LYS A 92 7.37 -1.28 -9.68
N GLN A 93 8.25 -0.76 -10.57
CA GLN A 93 7.88 -0.07 -11.80
C GLN A 93 6.89 -0.88 -12.67
N GLU A 94 7.05 -2.20 -12.73
CA GLU A 94 6.24 -3.07 -13.58
C GLU A 94 4.76 -3.12 -13.17
N VAL A 95 4.46 -2.91 -11.87
CA VAL A 95 3.06 -2.91 -11.41
C VAL A 95 2.31 -1.63 -11.78
N ALA A 96 3.02 -0.58 -12.18
CA ALA A 96 2.44 0.68 -12.64
C ALA A 96 1.55 0.52 -13.88
N GLN A 97 1.74 -0.55 -14.65
CA GLN A 97 0.99 -0.82 -15.89
C GLN A 97 -0.19 -1.76 -15.69
N VAL A 98 -0.31 -2.39 -14.52
CA VAL A 98 -1.41 -3.33 -14.24
C VAL A 98 -2.71 -2.54 -14.06
N GLN A 99 -3.66 -2.78 -14.96
CA GLN A 99 -4.97 -2.11 -14.91
C GLN A 99 -5.71 -2.45 -13.61
N GLY A 100 -6.37 -1.48 -13.01
CA GLY A 100 -6.95 -1.59 -11.68
C GLY A 100 -5.95 -1.15 -10.60
N LEU A 101 -4.79 -1.76 -10.52
CA LEU A 101 -3.73 -1.35 -9.58
C LEU A 101 -3.19 0.04 -9.92
N LYS A 102 -3.03 0.36 -11.20
CA LYS A 102 -2.61 1.69 -11.66
C LYS A 102 -3.46 2.80 -11.05
N GLN A 103 -4.79 2.64 -11.07
CA GLN A 103 -5.71 3.64 -10.54
C GLN A 103 -5.63 3.73 -9.02
N VAL A 104 -5.57 2.60 -8.33
CA VAL A 104 -5.39 2.55 -6.87
C VAL A 104 -4.09 3.23 -6.47
N PHE A 105 -2.98 2.89 -7.13
CA PHE A 105 -1.68 3.50 -6.85
C PHE A 105 -1.63 4.99 -7.17
N ALA A 106 -2.35 5.44 -8.21
CA ALA A 106 -2.49 6.87 -8.48
C ALA A 106 -3.19 7.61 -7.32
N CYS A 107 -4.32 7.06 -6.83
CA CYS A 107 -5.00 7.62 -5.66
C CYS A 107 -4.14 7.60 -4.39
N MET A 108 -3.29 6.59 -4.21
CA MET A 108 -2.32 6.53 -3.11
C MET A 108 -1.11 7.43 -3.34
N LYS A 109 -0.98 8.11 -4.48
CA LYS A 109 0.22 8.85 -4.89
C LYS A 109 1.49 8.01 -4.75
N ALA A 110 1.40 6.75 -5.19
CA ALA A 110 2.48 5.78 -5.08
C ALA A 110 3.72 6.21 -5.88
N LEU A 111 4.89 5.89 -5.35
CA LEU A 111 6.16 6.06 -6.06
C LEU A 111 6.62 4.72 -6.61
N PHE A 112 7.15 4.75 -7.83
CA PHE A 112 7.59 3.54 -8.51
C PHE A 112 9.11 3.49 -8.58
N ILE A 113 9.67 2.34 -8.23
CA ILE A 113 11.12 2.12 -8.19
C ILE A 113 11.53 1.11 -9.25
N ASP A 114 12.52 1.49 -10.07
CA ASP A 114 13.29 0.55 -10.89
C ASP A 114 14.58 0.19 -10.16
N ARG A 115 14.68 -1.05 -9.74
CA ARG A 115 15.83 -1.55 -8.98
C ARG A 115 17.08 -1.75 -9.82
N ASN A 116 16.92 -1.80 -11.14
CA ASN A 116 18.03 -1.91 -12.09
C ASN A 116 18.62 -0.52 -12.39
N ASP A 117 17.90 0.56 -12.10
CA ASP A 117 18.39 1.95 -12.21
C ASP A 117 18.67 2.52 -10.82
N LEU A 118 19.96 2.54 -10.45
CA LEU A 118 20.41 3.07 -9.17
C LEU A 118 20.12 4.57 -9.02
N LYS A 119 20.23 5.35 -10.11
CA LYS A 119 19.96 6.80 -10.07
C LYS A 119 18.50 7.08 -9.85
N GLN A 120 17.61 6.36 -10.53
CA GLN A 120 16.16 6.45 -10.33
C GLN A 120 15.78 6.01 -8.92
N SER A 121 16.32 4.89 -8.44
CA SER A 121 16.10 4.40 -7.07
C SER A 121 16.52 5.44 -6.02
N MET A 122 17.65 6.13 -6.21
CA MET A 122 18.08 7.20 -5.31
C MET A 122 17.13 8.41 -5.32
N LYS A 123 16.58 8.79 -6.48
CA LYS A 123 15.59 9.87 -6.58
C LYS A 123 14.32 9.50 -5.79
N VAL A 124 13.83 8.26 -5.93
CA VAL A 124 12.66 7.80 -5.17
C VAL A 124 12.94 7.86 -3.65
N ILE A 125 14.10 7.40 -3.19
CA ILE A 125 14.48 7.50 -1.77
C ILE A 125 14.51 8.95 -1.29
N GLN A 126 15.02 9.88 -2.11
CA GLN A 126 15.04 11.31 -1.78
C GLN A 126 13.62 11.88 -1.71
N GLN A 127 12.76 11.51 -2.67
CA GLN A 127 11.37 11.96 -2.70
C GLN A 127 10.59 11.43 -1.49
N VAL A 128 10.66 10.13 -1.18
CA VAL A 128 10.06 9.56 0.03
C VAL A 128 10.54 10.32 1.27
N THR A 129 11.86 10.58 1.36
CA THR A 129 12.44 11.32 2.50
C THR A 129 11.83 12.71 2.66
N ALA A 130 11.66 13.44 1.55
CA ALA A 130 11.08 14.78 1.56
C ALA A 130 9.59 14.76 1.93
N GLU A 131 8.83 13.84 1.34
CA GLU A 131 7.39 13.74 1.56
C GLU A 131 7.03 13.24 2.97
N VAL A 132 7.82 12.33 3.53
CA VAL A 132 7.64 11.89 4.93
C VAL A 132 7.87 13.04 5.90
N LYS A 133 8.87 13.91 5.67
CA LYS A 133 9.08 15.12 6.47
C LYS A 133 7.93 16.13 6.36
N GLN A 134 7.16 16.05 5.29
CA GLN A 134 5.95 16.86 5.07
C GLN A 134 4.69 16.21 5.63
N GLY A 135 4.81 15.07 6.31
CA GLY A 135 3.69 14.38 6.94
C GLY A 135 3.01 13.32 6.06
N ARG A 136 3.67 12.81 5.01
CA ARG A 136 3.12 11.66 4.26
C ARG A 136 3.63 10.35 4.84
N ASN A 137 2.75 9.36 4.96
CA ASN A 137 3.11 8.02 5.41
C ASN A 137 3.35 7.10 4.23
N TYR A 138 4.34 6.22 4.38
CA TYR A 138 4.70 5.27 3.34
C TYR A 138 4.67 3.82 3.82
N VAL A 139 4.36 2.92 2.90
CA VAL A 139 4.56 1.48 3.03
C VAL A 139 5.74 1.09 2.15
N ILE A 140 6.75 0.46 2.72
CA ILE A 140 7.93 -0.02 2.02
C ILE A 140 8.19 -1.48 2.39
N PHE A 141 8.10 -2.38 1.41
CA PHE A 141 8.43 -3.78 1.59
C PHE A 141 9.93 -3.97 1.55
N ALA A 142 10.54 -4.12 2.75
CA ALA A 142 12.01 -4.17 2.90
C ALA A 142 12.66 -5.40 2.26
N GLU A 143 11.92 -6.49 2.09
CA GLU A 143 12.36 -7.70 1.37
C GLU A 143 12.63 -7.41 -0.11
N GLY A 144 11.92 -6.44 -0.66
CA GLY A 144 12.06 -6.07 -2.04
C GLY A 144 11.38 -6.99 -3.04
N THR A 145 10.91 -8.15 -2.65
CA THR A 145 10.15 -9.11 -3.47
C THR A 145 9.17 -9.88 -2.60
N ARG A 146 8.19 -10.55 -3.21
CA ARG A 146 7.29 -11.44 -2.48
C ARG A 146 8.02 -12.72 -2.07
N SER A 147 7.81 -13.17 -0.84
CA SER A 147 8.46 -14.36 -0.29
C SER A 147 8.17 -15.63 -1.09
N ARG A 148 6.94 -15.84 -1.55
CA ARG A 148 6.49 -17.11 -2.18
C ARG A 148 6.76 -18.37 -1.34
N GLN A 149 7.15 -18.20 -0.08
CA GLN A 149 7.46 -19.29 0.87
C GLN A 149 6.55 -19.19 2.10
N GLN A 150 5.26 -18.97 1.85
CA GLN A 150 4.25 -18.77 2.89
C GLN A 150 4.64 -17.62 3.83
N ASN A 151 4.63 -17.85 5.15
CA ASN A 151 4.94 -16.82 6.14
C ASN A 151 6.44 -16.63 6.40
N GLN A 152 7.31 -17.24 5.60
CA GLN A 152 8.75 -17.03 5.74
C GLN A 152 9.15 -15.63 5.26
N VAL A 153 9.75 -14.85 6.15
CA VAL A 153 10.27 -13.52 5.85
C VAL A 153 11.63 -13.65 5.17
N LEU A 154 11.84 -12.93 4.07
CA LEU A 154 13.13 -12.87 3.37
C LEU A 154 14.04 -11.82 4.00
N ASP A 155 15.32 -11.87 3.64
CA ASP A 155 16.31 -10.89 4.09
C ASP A 155 15.94 -9.47 3.68
N PHE A 156 15.98 -8.56 4.62
CA PHE A 156 15.69 -7.16 4.40
C PHE A 156 16.83 -6.47 3.67
N LYS A 157 16.48 -5.71 2.64
CA LYS A 157 17.43 -4.88 1.90
C LYS A 157 17.73 -3.61 2.71
N GLY A 158 18.96 -3.46 3.20
CA GLY A 158 19.35 -2.28 3.99
C GLY A 158 19.09 -0.94 3.31
N GLY A 159 19.06 -0.91 1.97
CA GLY A 159 18.67 0.25 1.18
C GLY A 159 17.25 0.73 1.40
N SER A 160 16.33 -0.16 1.78
CA SER A 160 14.92 0.15 2.02
C SER A 160 14.71 1.10 3.22
N PHE A 161 15.62 1.09 4.18
CA PHE A 161 15.55 1.93 5.39
C PHE A 161 16.17 3.32 5.22
N LYS A 162 16.86 3.58 4.09
CA LYS A 162 17.57 4.85 3.88
C LYS A 162 16.67 6.08 3.97
N SER A 163 15.44 5.99 3.50
CA SER A 163 14.48 7.10 3.57
C SER A 163 14.09 7.39 5.02
N ALA A 164 13.80 6.37 5.83
CA ALA A 164 13.47 6.53 7.24
C ALA A 164 14.62 7.16 8.04
N VAL A 165 15.84 6.65 7.85
CA VAL A 165 17.05 7.20 8.48
C VAL A 165 17.28 8.65 8.11
N LYS A 166 17.17 9.00 6.81
CA LYS A 166 17.35 10.39 6.33
C LYS A 166 16.21 11.32 6.77
N ALA A 167 14.99 10.82 6.85
CA ALA A 167 13.85 11.59 7.34
C ALA A 167 13.88 11.75 8.86
N ARG A 168 14.54 10.84 9.60
CA ARG A 168 14.49 10.70 11.05
C ARG A 168 13.05 10.52 11.54
N CYS A 169 12.29 9.71 10.81
CA CYS A 169 10.88 9.48 11.10
C CYS A 169 10.67 8.18 11.88
N PRO A 170 9.50 8.01 12.53
CA PRO A 170 9.11 6.75 13.14
C PRO A 170 9.10 5.61 12.12
N ILE A 171 9.55 4.43 12.54
CA ILE A 171 9.48 3.17 11.81
C ILE A 171 8.46 2.29 12.49
N VAL A 172 7.48 1.79 11.72
CA VAL A 172 6.45 0.89 12.19
C VAL A 172 6.66 -0.49 11.54
N PRO A 173 7.23 -1.47 12.25
CA PRO A 173 7.30 -2.82 11.74
C PRO A 173 5.89 -3.44 11.71
N VAL A 174 5.57 -4.13 10.61
CA VAL A 174 4.27 -4.80 10.44
C VAL A 174 4.51 -6.25 10.07
N ALA A 175 3.87 -7.17 10.76
CA ALA A 175 3.86 -8.58 10.41
C ALA A 175 2.54 -8.91 9.70
N LEU A 176 2.63 -9.32 8.44
CA LEU A 176 1.52 -9.88 7.68
C LEU A 176 1.59 -11.40 7.75
N ILE A 177 0.54 -11.99 8.32
CA ILE A 177 0.38 -13.44 8.36
C ILE A 177 -0.83 -13.74 7.48
N CYS A 178 -0.57 -14.21 6.27
CA CYS A 178 -1.63 -14.59 5.36
C CYS A 178 -1.89 -16.08 5.49
N LEU A 179 -3.08 -16.43 5.94
CA LEU A 179 -3.56 -17.80 5.95
C LEU A 179 -4.13 -18.11 4.55
N LEU A 180 -3.25 -18.34 3.58
CA LEU A 180 -3.64 -18.83 2.24
C LEU A 180 -4.10 -20.29 2.33
N TYR A 181 -5.26 -20.52 2.94
CA TYR A 181 -5.89 -21.86 2.97
C TYR A 181 -6.75 -22.15 1.74
N THR A 182 -6.68 -21.35 0.69
CA THR A 182 -7.65 -21.46 -0.41
C THR A 182 -7.06 -21.56 -1.80
N SER A 183 -5.76 -21.75 -1.97
CA SER A 183 -5.17 -21.73 -3.31
C SER A 183 -4.72 -23.08 -3.85
N ASP A 184 -5.02 -24.18 -3.20
CA ASP A 184 -4.72 -25.53 -3.69
C ASP A 184 -6.01 -26.34 -4.00
N ALA A 185 -7.03 -25.66 -4.50
CA ALA A 185 -8.21 -26.32 -5.05
C ALA A 185 -8.39 -25.95 -6.51
#